data_07737cc48241c3d866ea10d22d65fa04
#
_entry.id   07737cc48241c3d866ea10d22d65fa04
#
_cell.length_a   1.000
_cell.length_b   1.000
_cell.length_c   1.000
_cell.angle_alpha   90.00
_cell.angle_beta   90.00
_cell.angle_gamma   90.00
#
_symmetry.space_group_name_H-M   'P 1'
#
loop_
_entity.id
_entity.type
_entity.pdbx_description
1 polymer ?
#
loop_
_entity_poly.entity_id
_entity_poly.type
_entity_poly.pdbx_seq_one_letter_code
_entity_poly.pdbx_strand_id
1 'polypeptide(L)'
;LFDRYGSLERQKVVPLGNQSLGTLKDYLMANLDQAVRLDSLSELCQLSPTQFQRHFKAQTGMTPYAWFARLRLEQGMKLLQSGQCGTDVAHQIGFYDQAHFSKAFKQTYGVSPSQVTR
;
A
#
# COMPACT_ATOMS: atom_id res chain seq x y z
N LEU A 1 -15.32 -5.33 -31.47
CA LEU A 1 -14.99 -5.31 -31.07
C LEU A 1 -15.04 -5.18 -30.73
N PHE A 2 -15.01 -4.91 -30.23
CA PHE A 2 -14.71 -4.64 -29.66
C PHE A 2 -15.16 -4.42 -29.24
N ASP A 3 -15.45 -3.95 -29.31
CA ASP A 3 -15.85 -3.84 -28.54
C ASP A 3 -16.45 -4.46 -28.43
N ARG A 4 -17.00 -4.96 -28.82
CA ARG A 4 -17.56 -5.77 -28.49
C ARG A 4 -17.44 -6.65 -27.54
N TYR A 5 -17.20 -7.19 -27.44
CA TYR A 5 -16.84 -8.12 -26.43
C TYR A 5 -16.63 -7.44 -25.10
N GLY A 6 -16.57 -6.17 -25.13
CA GLY A 6 -16.31 -5.39 -23.95
C GLY A 6 -17.37 -5.53 -22.87
N SER A 7 -18.62 -5.80 -23.22
CA SER A 7 -19.66 -5.89 -22.20
C SER A 7 -19.46 -7.11 -21.29
N LEU A 8 -18.96 -8.21 -21.83
CA LEU A 8 -18.65 -9.38 -21.01
C LEU A 8 -17.51 -9.08 -20.06
N GLU A 9 -16.50 -8.39 -20.54
CA GLU A 9 -15.36 -8.07 -19.72
C GLU A 9 -15.72 -7.14 -18.58
N ARG A 10 -16.69 -6.25 -18.81
CA ARG A 10 -17.09 -5.34 -17.75
C ARG A 10 -17.83 -6.02 -16.62
N GLN A 11 -18.42 -7.18 -16.87
CA GLN A 11 -19.12 -7.93 -15.84
C GLN A 11 -18.18 -8.75 -14.98
N LYS A 12 -16.96 -8.94 -15.46
CA LYS A 12 -15.96 -9.71 -14.74
C LYS A 12 -14.77 -8.82 -14.41
N VAL A 13 -14.45 -8.75 -13.14
CA VAL A 13 -13.25 -8.04 -12.71
C VAL A 13 -12.16 -9.07 -12.45
N VAL A 14 -11.12 -9.03 -13.26
CA VAL A 14 -10.03 -9.98 -13.15
C VAL A 14 -9.04 -9.49 -12.09
N PRO A 15 -8.62 -10.32 -11.14
CA PRO A 15 -7.59 -9.91 -10.18
C PRO A 15 -6.28 -9.58 -10.88
N LEU A 16 -5.48 -8.73 -10.23
CA LEU A 16 -4.20 -8.28 -10.79
C LEU A 16 -3.20 -9.40 -11.00
N GLY A 17 -3.20 -10.37 -10.14
CA GLY A 17 -2.19 -11.41 -10.18
C GLY A 17 -1.00 -11.09 -9.28
N ASN A 18 -0.26 -12.12 -8.93
CA ASN A 18 0.81 -12.01 -7.95
C ASN A 18 2.02 -11.24 -8.47
N GLN A 19 2.30 -11.35 -9.76
CA GLN A 19 3.45 -10.64 -10.33
C GLN A 19 3.24 -9.12 -10.27
N SER A 20 2.04 -8.66 -10.58
CA SER A 20 1.74 -7.23 -10.49
C SER A 20 1.81 -6.73 -9.06
N LEU A 21 1.31 -7.52 -8.10
CA LEU A 21 1.40 -7.14 -6.70
C LEU A 21 2.85 -7.05 -6.25
N GLY A 22 3.69 -7.98 -6.69
CA GLY A 22 5.12 -7.93 -6.38
C GLY A 22 5.79 -6.68 -6.90
N THR A 23 5.44 -6.29 -8.13
CA THR A 23 5.97 -5.08 -8.73
C THR A 23 5.55 -3.84 -7.94
N LEU A 24 4.28 -3.79 -7.53
CA LEU A 24 3.78 -2.68 -6.74
C LEU A 24 4.46 -2.61 -5.38
N LYS A 25 4.66 -3.75 -4.75
CA LYS A 25 5.34 -3.80 -3.46
C LYS A 25 6.77 -3.31 -3.58
N ASP A 26 7.49 -3.74 -4.60
CA ASP A 26 8.86 -3.30 -4.83
C ASP A 26 8.93 -1.80 -5.06
N TYR A 27 7.98 -1.28 -5.86
CA TYR A 27 7.92 0.15 -6.10
C TYR A 27 7.68 0.92 -4.79
N LEU A 28 6.74 0.45 -3.98
CA LEU A 28 6.45 1.11 -2.71
C LEU A 28 7.67 1.07 -1.79
N MET A 29 8.33 -0.07 -1.69
CA MET A 29 9.49 -0.21 -0.82
C MET A 29 10.65 0.70 -1.24
N ALA A 30 10.76 0.98 -2.54
CA ALA A 30 11.78 1.89 -3.04
C ALA A 30 11.41 3.36 -2.82
N ASN A 31 10.15 3.66 -2.49
CA ASN A 31 9.65 5.02 -2.39
C ASN A 31 8.84 5.25 -1.12
N LEU A 32 9.20 4.59 -0.03
CA LEU A 32 8.42 4.65 1.22
C LEU A 32 8.24 6.05 1.77
N ASP A 33 9.25 6.89 1.62
CA ASP A 33 9.24 8.24 2.18
C ASP A 33 8.55 9.25 1.26
N GLN A 34 7.97 8.80 0.16
CA GLN A 34 7.36 9.68 -0.82
C GLN A 34 5.87 9.40 -0.97
N ALA A 35 5.14 10.42 -1.41
CA ALA A 35 3.73 10.26 -1.71
C ALA A 35 3.58 9.37 -2.96
N VAL A 36 2.73 8.37 -2.86
CA VAL A 36 2.48 7.44 -3.96
C VAL A 36 1.19 7.86 -4.65
N ARG A 37 1.26 8.08 -5.95
CA ARG A 37 0.12 8.52 -6.73
C ARG A 37 -0.54 7.34 -7.43
N LEU A 38 -1.87 7.37 -7.42
CA LEU A 38 -2.65 6.32 -8.07
C LEU A 38 -2.30 6.19 -9.55
N ASP A 39 -2.08 7.33 -10.21
CA ASP A 39 -1.73 7.34 -11.64
C ASP A 39 -0.45 6.54 -11.90
N SER A 40 0.56 6.73 -11.06
CA SER A 40 1.83 6.02 -11.23
C SER A 40 1.64 4.51 -11.08
N LEU A 41 0.80 4.12 -10.11
CA LEU A 41 0.56 2.70 -9.88
C LEU A 41 -0.20 2.06 -11.02
N SER A 42 -1.20 2.75 -11.54
CA SER A 42 -1.99 2.21 -12.63
C SER A 42 -1.15 2.07 -13.90
N GLU A 43 -0.23 3.01 -14.12
CA GLU A 43 0.69 2.93 -15.27
C GLU A 43 1.61 1.72 -15.16
N LEU A 44 2.09 1.41 -13.97
CA LEU A 44 2.92 0.23 -13.76
C LEU A 44 2.19 -1.05 -14.15
N CYS A 45 0.88 -1.07 -13.98
CA CYS A 45 0.05 -2.22 -14.30
C CYS A 45 -0.59 -2.13 -15.68
N GLN A 46 -0.31 -1.06 -16.42
CA GLN A 46 -0.85 -0.83 -17.77
C GLN A 46 -2.37 -0.80 -17.76
N LEU A 47 -2.94 -0.16 -16.74
CA LEU A 47 -4.39 -0.02 -16.57
C LEU A 47 -4.73 1.44 -16.36
N SER A 48 -5.99 1.81 -16.64
CA SER A 48 -6.47 3.11 -16.23
C SER A 48 -6.61 3.14 -14.69
N PRO A 49 -6.64 4.33 -14.06
CA PRO A 49 -6.83 4.38 -12.61
C PRO A 49 -8.08 3.66 -12.13
N THR A 50 -9.18 3.79 -12.85
CA THR A 50 -10.43 3.12 -12.46
C THR A 50 -10.29 1.61 -12.56
N GLN A 51 -9.72 1.12 -13.66
CA GLN A 51 -9.51 -0.32 -13.83
C GLN A 51 -8.55 -0.85 -12.79
N PHE A 52 -7.48 -0.10 -12.52
CA PHE A 52 -6.50 -0.50 -11.52
C PHE A 52 -7.15 -0.70 -10.15
N GLN A 53 -7.97 0.26 -9.71
CA GLN A 53 -8.62 0.15 -8.42
C GLN A 53 -9.52 -1.08 -8.33
N ARG A 54 -10.27 -1.35 -9.39
CA ARG A 54 -11.19 -2.49 -9.40
C ARG A 54 -10.43 -3.82 -9.37
N HIS A 55 -9.41 -3.95 -10.20
CA HIS A 55 -8.62 -5.17 -10.25
C HIS A 55 -7.84 -5.37 -8.96
N PHE A 56 -7.33 -4.28 -8.40
CA PHE A 56 -6.59 -4.35 -7.16
C PHE A 56 -7.47 -4.83 -6.01
N LYS A 57 -8.67 -4.28 -5.92
CA LYS A 57 -9.60 -4.69 -4.86
C LYS A 57 -10.04 -6.14 -5.05
N ALA A 58 -10.20 -6.57 -6.29
CA ALA A 58 -10.54 -7.98 -6.56
C ALA A 58 -9.43 -8.92 -6.11
N GLN A 59 -8.16 -8.48 -6.21
CA GLN A 59 -7.03 -9.30 -5.83
C GLN A 59 -6.78 -9.28 -4.32
N THR A 60 -6.88 -8.13 -3.69
CA THR A 60 -6.45 -7.96 -2.30
C THR A 60 -7.60 -7.81 -1.32
N GLY A 61 -8.79 -7.48 -1.79
CA GLY A 61 -9.91 -7.15 -0.92
C GLY A 61 -9.82 -5.77 -0.31
N MET A 62 -8.82 -4.98 -0.67
CA MET A 62 -8.54 -3.68 -0.07
C MET A 62 -8.35 -2.63 -1.14
N THR A 63 -8.49 -1.36 -0.75
CA THR A 63 -8.09 -0.27 -1.65
C THR A 63 -6.56 -0.20 -1.70
N PRO A 64 -6.00 0.38 -2.78
CA PRO A 64 -4.55 0.55 -2.85
C PRO A 64 -3.97 1.32 -1.67
N TYR A 65 -4.62 2.40 -1.25
CA TYR A 65 -4.12 3.20 -0.14
C TYR A 65 -4.10 2.42 1.17
N ALA A 66 -5.15 1.63 1.44
CA ALA A 66 -5.19 0.83 2.65
C ALA A 66 -4.09 -0.23 2.63
N TRP A 67 -3.86 -0.85 1.47
CA TRP A 67 -2.83 -1.87 1.34
C TRP A 67 -1.43 -1.28 1.53
N PHE A 68 -1.18 -0.10 0.93
CA PHE A 68 0.11 0.56 1.08
C PHE A 68 0.35 1.03 2.51
N ALA A 69 -0.69 1.55 3.16
CA ALA A 69 -0.56 1.94 4.57
C ALA A 69 -0.18 0.74 5.44
N ARG A 70 -0.77 -0.41 5.14
CA ARG A 70 -0.45 -1.62 5.87
C ARG A 70 1.01 -2.04 5.64
N LEU A 71 1.48 -1.97 4.41
CA LEU A 71 2.88 -2.30 4.12
C LEU A 71 3.83 -1.35 4.83
N ARG A 72 3.49 -0.06 4.85
CA ARG A 72 4.30 0.92 5.57
C ARG A 72 4.36 0.61 7.05
N LEU A 73 3.23 0.25 7.65
CA LEU A 73 3.19 -0.11 9.06
C LEU A 73 3.98 -1.38 9.35
N GLU A 74 3.92 -2.36 8.46
CA GLU A 74 4.71 -3.58 8.62
C GLU A 74 6.21 -3.27 8.60
N GLN A 75 6.62 -2.40 7.67
CA GLN A 75 8.02 -1.98 7.63
C GLN A 75 8.38 -1.19 8.88
N GLY A 76 7.46 -0.34 9.35
CA GLY A 76 7.66 0.39 10.59
C GLY A 76 7.88 -0.53 11.78
N MET A 77 7.10 -1.60 11.87
CA MET A 77 7.28 -2.58 12.94
C MET A 77 8.68 -3.16 12.91
N LYS A 78 9.17 -3.53 11.73
CA LYS A 78 10.50 -4.10 11.60
C LYS A 78 11.58 -3.11 12.03
N LEU A 79 11.44 -1.85 11.64
CA LEU A 79 12.41 -0.82 12.02
C LEU A 79 12.40 -0.55 13.51
N LEU A 80 11.22 -0.53 14.13
CA LEU A 80 11.12 -0.37 15.58
C LEU A 80 11.77 -1.55 16.30
N GLN A 81 11.55 -2.75 15.82
CA GLN A 81 12.15 -3.94 16.42
C GLN A 81 13.67 -3.94 16.28
N SER A 82 14.18 -3.25 15.28
CA SER A 82 15.64 -3.13 15.11
C SER A 82 16.25 -2.06 16.01
N GLY A 83 15.42 -1.34 16.78
CA GLY A 83 15.90 -0.36 17.74
C GLY A 83 15.79 1.09 17.33
N GLN A 84 15.23 1.38 16.15
CA GLN A 84 15.06 2.76 15.72
C GLN A 84 13.92 3.43 16.46
N CYS A 85 14.02 4.75 16.68
CA CYS A 85 12.99 5.47 17.40
C CYS A 85 11.80 5.81 16.51
N GLY A 86 10.64 6.04 17.15
CA GLY A 86 9.40 6.27 16.42
C GLY A 86 9.41 7.46 15.49
N THR A 87 10.11 8.54 15.88
CA THR A 87 10.20 9.73 15.04
C THR A 87 10.91 9.42 13.71
N ASP A 88 12.06 8.75 13.79
CA ASP A 88 12.81 8.40 12.60
C ASP A 88 12.05 7.42 11.73
N VAL A 89 11.41 6.42 12.36
CA VAL A 89 10.64 5.43 11.61
C VAL A 89 9.50 6.09 10.86
N ALA A 90 8.76 7.01 11.51
CA ALA A 90 7.65 7.69 10.86
C ALA A 90 8.09 8.36 9.56
N HIS A 91 9.22 9.04 9.59
CA HIS A 91 9.75 9.70 8.41
C HIS A 91 10.16 8.72 7.33
N GLN A 92 10.84 7.66 7.72
CA GLN A 92 11.35 6.68 6.76
C GLN A 92 10.23 5.98 6.01
N ILE A 93 9.10 5.74 6.66
CA ILE A 93 8.01 5.00 6.02
C ILE A 93 6.92 5.90 5.44
N GLY A 94 7.16 7.22 5.43
CA GLY A 94 6.32 8.14 4.69
C GLY A 94 5.08 8.65 5.40
N PHE A 95 5.04 8.58 6.73
CA PHE A 95 3.96 9.20 7.48
C PHE A 95 4.26 10.69 7.67
N TYR A 96 3.20 11.47 7.72
CA TYR A 96 3.32 12.91 7.83
C TYR A 96 4.07 13.34 9.09
N ASP A 97 3.71 12.75 10.23
CA ASP A 97 4.39 13.03 11.48
C ASP A 97 4.29 11.82 12.40
N GLN A 98 4.98 11.91 13.53
CA GLN A 98 5.01 10.81 14.49
C GLN A 98 3.64 10.53 15.10
N ALA A 99 2.84 11.56 15.34
CA ALA A 99 1.52 11.38 15.93
C ALA A 99 0.61 10.58 15.02
N HIS A 100 0.64 10.88 13.73
CA HIS A 100 -0.16 10.16 12.74
C HIS A 100 0.28 8.70 12.65
N PHE A 101 1.59 8.49 12.62
CA PHE A 101 2.15 7.13 12.61
C PHE A 101 1.73 6.36 13.85
N SER A 102 1.88 6.97 15.03
CA SER A 102 1.55 6.29 16.29
C SER A 102 0.08 5.88 16.34
N LYS A 103 -0.80 6.75 15.87
CA LYS A 103 -2.22 6.45 15.85
C LYS A 103 -2.54 5.27 14.93
N ALA A 104 -2.02 5.31 13.72
CA ALA A 104 -2.25 4.24 12.76
C ALA A 104 -1.65 2.93 13.24
N PHE A 105 -0.45 2.99 13.81
CA PHE A 105 0.25 1.82 14.33
C PHE A 105 -0.56 1.16 15.45
N LYS A 106 -1.03 1.97 16.39
CA LYS A 106 -1.80 1.44 17.52
C LYS A 106 -3.12 0.82 17.06
N GLN A 107 -3.77 1.44 16.06
CA GLN A 107 -5.01 0.88 15.53
C GLN A 107 -4.79 -0.48 14.88
N THR A 108 -3.62 -0.68 14.26
CA THR A 108 -3.32 -1.92 13.56
C THR A 108 -2.81 -3.01 14.49
N TYR A 109 -1.90 -2.66 15.42
CA TYR A 109 -1.21 -3.65 16.24
C TYR A 109 -1.65 -3.68 17.70
N GLY A 110 -2.47 -2.73 18.14
CA GLY A 110 -2.95 -2.69 19.50
C GLY A 110 -1.98 -2.11 20.51
N VAL A 111 -0.76 -1.79 20.11
CA VAL A 111 0.26 -1.20 20.98
C VAL A 111 0.89 -0.01 20.27
N SER A 112 1.46 0.90 21.03
CA SER A 112 2.10 2.07 20.47
C SER A 112 3.53 1.74 20.01
N PRO A 113 4.12 2.55 19.13
CA PRO A 113 5.50 2.33 18.73
C PRO A 113 6.49 2.34 19.89
N SER A 114 6.26 3.21 20.90
CA SER A 114 7.16 3.27 22.05
C SER A 114 7.13 1.99 22.87
N GLN A 115 6.03 1.27 22.85
CA GLN A 115 5.95 -0.01 23.56
C GLN A 115 6.77 -1.08 22.86
N VAL A 116 6.98 -0.96 21.56
CA VAL A 116 7.81 -1.92 20.81
C VAL A 116 9.29 -1.66 21.05
N THR A 117 9.69 -0.40 21.14
CA THR A 117 11.12 -0.04 21.25
C THR A 117 11.65 -0.10 22.68
N ARG A 118 10.80 -0.31 23.66
CA ARG A 118 11.23 -0.36 25.05
C ARG A 118 12.25 -1.42 25.39
#